data_5f487e358c46edd7bb0328b17997e144
#
_entry.id   5f487e358c46edd7bb0328b17997e144
#
_cell.length_a   1.000
_cell.length_b   1.000
_cell.length_c   1.000
_cell.angle_alpha   90.00
_cell.angle_beta   90.00
_cell.angle_gamma   90.00
#
_symmetry.space_group_name_H-M   'P 1'
#
loop_
_entity.id
_entity.type
_entity.pdbx_description
1 polymer ?
#
loop_
_entity_poly.entity_id
_entity_poly.type
_entity_poly.pdbx_seq_one_letter_code
_entity_poly.pdbx_strand_id
1 'polypeptide(L)'
;MATVLLAGCGSIGAALGIQLQTAGFSVIGLRRSAVAMPFPMLQADFTQPLDPALFSQPIHYVVHTATPGERSDAGYEKAYPGSVRHLLTALHHHPLRRFFFVSSTAVYAQDAGEWVDETSITAPLNFNGTRMLE
;
A
#
# COMPACT_ATOMS: atom_id res chain seq x y z
N MET A 1 7.89 -2.99 -20.70
CA MET A 1 6.72 -2.37 -20.06
C MET A 1 6.88 -2.51 -18.55
N ALA A 2 6.72 -1.44 -17.81
CA ALA A 2 6.82 -1.49 -16.35
C ALA A 2 5.56 -2.10 -15.73
N THR A 3 5.75 -2.87 -14.67
CA THR A 3 4.66 -3.52 -13.92
C THR A 3 4.44 -2.80 -12.58
N VAL A 4 3.19 -2.48 -12.30
CA VAL A 4 2.73 -1.85 -11.06
C VAL A 4 1.95 -2.87 -10.24
N LEU A 5 2.36 -3.07 -8.99
CA LEU A 5 1.64 -3.86 -8.00
C LEU A 5 0.75 -2.92 -7.16
N LEU A 6 -0.54 -3.19 -7.15
CA LEU A 6 -1.51 -2.46 -6.32
C LEU A 6 -1.77 -3.29 -5.06
N ALA A 7 -1.06 -2.95 -3.99
CA ALA A 7 -1.19 -3.64 -2.71
C ALA A 7 -2.38 -3.08 -1.93
N GLY A 8 -3.41 -3.88 -1.73
CA GLY A 8 -4.68 -3.46 -1.15
C GLY A 8 -5.63 -2.93 -2.22
N CYS A 9 -5.86 -3.69 -3.28
CA CYS A 9 -6.66 -3.28 -4.43
C CYS A 9 -8.16 -3.20 -4.11
N GLY A 10 -8.57 -2.17 -3.37
CA GLY A 10 -9.96 -1.81 -3.14
C GLY A 10 -10.47 -0.83 -4.21
N SER A 11 -11.40 0.06 -3.85
CA SER A 11 -11.99 1.02 -4.80
C SER A 11 -10.96 1.97 -5.41
N ILE A 12 -10.06 2.51 -4.59
CA ILE A 12 -9.00 3.43 -5.06
C ILE A 12 -8.02 2.67 -5.95
N GLY A 13 -7.57 1.50 -5.52
CA GLY A 13 -6.65 0.67 -6.30
C GLY A 13 -7.26 0.23 -7.64
N ALA A 14 -8.53 -0.15 -7.65
CA ALA A 14 -9.23 -0.51 -8.89
C ALA A 14 -9.29 0.64 -9.90
N ALA A 15 -9.66 1.83 -9.45
CA ALA A 15 -9.72 3.03 -10.29
C ALA A 15 -8.33 3.40 -10.84
N LEU A 16 -7.31 3.37 -10.00
CA LEU A 16 -5.93 3.63 -10.40
C LEU A 16 -5.43 2.57 -11.40
N GLY A 17 -5.74 1.29 -11.16
CA GLY A 17 -5.33 0.20 -12.03
C GLY A 17 -5.84 0.35 -13.46
N ILE A 18 -7.09 0.76 -13.62
CA ILE A 18 -7.69 1.03 -14.93
C ILE A 18 -6.94 2.18 -15.64
N GLN A 19 -6.66 3.25 -14.92
CA GLN A 19 -5.92 4.39 -15.49
C GLN A 19 -4.50 4.00 -15.90
N LEU A 20 -3.82 3.21 -15.06
CA LEU A 20 -2.46 2.73 -15.36
C LEU A 20 -2.43 1.81 -16.58
N GLN A 21 -3.40 0.90 -16.72
CA GLN A 21 -3.52 0.09 -17.94
C GLN A 21 -3.71 0.94 -19.17
N THR A 22 -4.58 1.93 -19.10
CA THR A 22 -4.80 2.88 -20.22
C THR A 22 -3.53 3.63 -20.58
N ALA A 23 -2.69 3.93 -19.58
CA ALA A 23 -1.39 4.59 -19.78
C ALA A 23 -0.28 3.63 -20.25
N GLY A 24 -0.56 2.35 -20.45
CA GLY A 24 0.38 1.37 -21.00
C GLY A 24 1.20 0.61 -19.96
N PHE A 25 0.86 0.68 -18.68
CA PHE A 25 1.50 -0.13 -17.66
C PHE A 25 0.87 -1.52 -17.57
N SER A 26 1.67 -2.51 -17.20
CA SER A 26 1.17 -3.79 -16.71
C SER A 26 0.73 -3.63 -15.25
N VAL A 27 -0.45 -4.12 -14.90
CA VAL A 27 -1.02 -3.93 -13.56
C VAL A 27 -1.34 -5.28 -12.94
N ILE A 28 -0.98 -5.46 -11.68
CA ILE A 28 -1.33 -6.62 -10.86
C ILE A 28 -1.92 -6.11 -9.55
N GLY A 29 -3.11 -6.57 -9.20
CA GLY A 29 -3.72 -6.27 -7.91
C GLY A 29 -3.40 -7.36 -6.87
N LEU A 30 -3.31 -6.97 -5.61
CA LEU A 30 -3.10 -7.88 -4.48
C LEU A 30 -4.10 -7.57 -3.38
N ARG A 31 -4.91 -8.56 -2.99
CA ARG A 31 -5.83 -8.43 -1.87
C ARG A 31 -6.18 -9.78 -1.25
N ARG A 32 -6.75 -9.78 -0.04
CA ARG A 32 -7.14 -11.01 0.68
C ARG A 32 -8.26 -11.77 0.00
N SER A 33 -9.29 -11.05 -0.45
CA SER A 33 -10.48 -11.68 -1.06
C SER A 33 -10.34 -11.73 -2.57
N ALA A 34 -10.86 -12.81 -3.17
CA ALA A 34 -10.92 -12.94 -4.61
C ALA A 34 -11.98 -11.97 -5.17
N VAL A 35 -11.56 -11.06 -6.02
CA VAL A 35 -12.43 -10.11 -6.72
C VAL A 35 -11.96 -10.01 -8.17
N ALA A 36 -12.91 -10.08 -9.11
CA ALA A 36 -12.59 -9.89 -10.52
C ALA A 36 -12.31 -8.41 -10.82
N MET A 37 -11.20 -8.15 -11.50
CA MET A 37 -10.78 -6.84 -11.96
C MET A 37 -10.37 -6.94 -13.45
N PRO A 38 -10.34 -5.83 -14.20
CA PRO A 38 -9.90 -5.86 -15.60
C PRO A 38 -8.39 -6.10 -15.77
N PHE A 39 -7.68 -6.44 -14.72
CA PHE A 39 -6.27 -6.81 -14.71
C PHE A 39 -6.04 -8.01 -13.78
N PRO A 40 -4.92 -8.72 -13.90
CA PRO A 40 -4.62 -9.87 -13.05
C PRO A 40 -4.65 -9.55 -11.56
N MET A 41 -5.23 -10.46 -10.78
CA MET A 41 -5.33 -10.35 -9.32
C MET A 41 -4.59 -11.51 -8.65
N LEU A 42 -3.82 -11.18 -7.64
CA LEU A 42 -3.23 -12.13 -6.71
C LEU A 42 -4.02 -12.10 -5.39
N GLN A 43 -4.20 -13.26 -4.80
CA GLN A 43 -4.89 -13.39 -3.52
C GLN A 43 -3.90 -13.77 -2.43
N ALA A 44 -3.66 -12.87 -1.50
CA ALA A 44 -2.84 -13.10 -0.33
C ALA A 44 -3.11 -12.04 0.74
N ASP A 45 -2.81 -12.39 1.99
CA ASP A 45 -2.85 -11.48 3.13
C ASP A 45 -1.43 -10.96 3.40
N PHE A 46 -1.13 -9.74 2.97
CA PHE A 46 0.20 -9.15 3.17
C PHE A 46 0.38 -8.49 4.55
N THR A 47 -0.58 -8.61 5.47
CA THR A 47 -0.34 -8.42 6.90
C THR A 47 0.44 -9.60 7.51
N GLN A 48 0.60 -10.69 6.75
CA GLN A 48 1.41 -11.85 7.07
C GLN A 48 2.62 -11.93 6.13
N PRO A 49 3.67 -12.70 6.49
CA PRO A 49 4.77 -12.95 5.57
C PRO A 49 4.27 -13.51 4.22
N LEU A 50 4.84 -13.02 3.14
CA LEU A 50 4.48 -13.42 1.78
C LEU A 50 5.54 -14.37 1.20
N ASP A 51 5.07 -15.37 0.46
CA ASP A 51 5.96 -16.20 -0.34
C ASP A 51 6.45 -15.37 -1.55
N PRO A 52 7.77 -15.19 -1.73
CA PRO A 52 8.30 -14.48 -2.91
C PRO A 52 7.85 -15.09 -4.24
N ALA A 53 7.58 -16.39 -4.29
CA ALA A 53 7.11 -17.10 -5.49
C ALA A 53 5.71 -16.64 -5.95
N LEU A 54 4.98 -15.92 -5.12
CA LEU A 54 3.70 -15.31 -5.49
C LEU A 54 3.84 -14.35 -6.69
N PHE A 55 4.99 -13.68 -6.78
CA PHE A 55 5.26 -12.67 -7.80
C PHE A 55 6.11 -13.26 -8.92
N SER A 56 5.45 -13.81 -9.95
CA SER A 56 6.11 -14.46 -11.08
C SER A 56 6.65 -13.49 -12.14
N GLN A 57 6.24 -12.23 -12.09
CA GLN A 57 6.68 -11.17 -13.01
C GLN A 57 7.50 -10.12 -12.28
N PRO A 58 8.45 -9.45 -12.97
CA PRO A 58 9.19 -8.35 -12.38
C PRO A 58 8.23 -7.22 -11.94
N ILE A 59 8.36 -6.78 -10.71
CA ILE A 59 7.60 -5.65 -10.15
C ILE A 59 8.51 -4.41 -10.12
N HIS A 60 8.06 -3.31 -10.70
CA HIS A 60 8.82 -2.07 -10.81
C HIS A 60 8.30 -0.98 -9.87
N TYR A 61 6.99 -0.98 -9.62
CA TYR A 61 6.35 0.00 -8.75
C TYR A 61 5.36 -0.70 -7.84
N VAL A 62 5.26 -0.22 -6.61
CA VAL A 62 4.21 -0.62 -5.67
C VAL A 62 3.40 0.61 -5.28
N VAL A 63 2.09 0.50 -5.31
CA VAL A 63 1.18 1.48 -4.73
C VAL A 63 0.42 0.81 -3.59
N HIS A 64 0.68 1.25 -2.37
CA HIS A 64 0.10 0.70 -1.16
C HIS A 64 -1.11 1.54 -0.74
N THR A 65 -2.30 0.96 -0.88
CA THR A 65 -3.59 1.58 -0.52
C THR A 65 -4.39 0.74 0.48
N ALA A 66 -3.71 -0.17 1.18
CA ALA A 66 -4.36 -1.01 2.18
C ALA A 66 -4.93 -0.20 3.33
N THR A 67 -6.02 -0.72 3.89
CA THR A 67 -6.64 -0.19 5.10
C THR A 67 -6.62 -1.26 6.19
N PRO A 68 -6.61 -0.87 7.49
CA PRO A 68 -6.62 -1.85 8.55
C PRO A 68 -7.95 -2.62 8.59
N GLY A 69 -7.87 -3.92 8.87
CA GLY A 69 -9.05 -4.74 9.09
C GLY A 69 -9.68 -4.49 10.46
N GLU A 70 -8.92 -3.94 11.38
CA GLU A 70 -9.35 -3.62 12.75
C GLU A 70 -8.82 -2.23 13.14
N ARG A 71 -9.67 -1.40 13.74
CA ARG A 71 -9.30 -0.08 14.22
C ARG A 71 -8.69 -0.15 15.62
N SER A 72 -7.48 -0.68 15.68
CA SER A 72 -6.68 -0.81 16.92
C SER A 72 -5.22 -0.53 16.59
N ASP A 73 -4.40 -0.32 17.63
CA ASP A 73 -2.95 -0.15 17.44
C ASP A 73 -2.34 -1.37 16.73
N ALA A 74 -2.73 -2.58 17.12
CA ALA A 74 -2.26 -3.82 16.50
C ALA A 74 -2.73 -3.94 15.04
N GLY A 75 -3.97 -3.55 14.74
CA GLY A 75 -4.51 -3.55 13.37
C GLY A 75 -3.77 -2.57 12.47
N TYR A 76 -3.46 -1.38 12.96
CA TYR A 76 -2.69 -0.38 12.23
C TYR A 76 -1.23 -0.79 12.04
N GLU A 77 -0.61 -1.41 13.04
CA GLU A 77 0.74 -1.97 12.89
C GLU A 77 0.81 -3.00 11.78
N LYS A 78 -0.14 -3.92 11.72
CA LYS A 78 -0.21 -4.95 10.67
C LYS A 78 -0.47 -4.34 9.29
N ALA A 79 -1.40 -3.40 9.18
CA ALA A 79 -1.84 -2.83 7.91
C ALA A 79 -0.80 -1.90 7.29
N TYR A 80 -0.03 -1.21 8.08
CA TYR A 80 0.91 -0.19 7.63
C TYR A 80 2.37 -0.63 7.76
N PRO A 81 3.09 -0.46 8.87
CA PRO A 81 4.50 -0.85 8.88
C PRO A 81 4.70 -2.36 8.67
N GLY A 82 3.84 -3.19 9.23
CA GLY A 82 3.95 -4.64 9.07
C GLY A 82 3.81 -5.10 7.62
N SER A 83 2.77 -4.64 6.93
CA SER A 83 2.52 -5.00 5.53
C SER A 83 3.61 -4.46 4.60
N VAL A 84 4.12 -3.26 4.84
CA VAL A 84 5.22 -2.68 4.07
C VAL A 84 6.47 -3.55 4.20
N ARG A 85 6.81 -3.97 5.42
CA ARG A 85 7.95 -4.88 5.64
C ARG A 85 7.79 -6.20 4.87
N HIS A 86 6.61 -6.81 4.92
CA HIS A 86 6.34 -8.07 4.21
C HIS A 86 6.46 -7.91 2.70
N LEU A 87 5.92 -6.81 2.14
CA LEU A 87 6.02 -6.53 0.72
C LEU A 87 7.47 -6.29 0.29
N LEU A 88 8.22 -5.47 1.01
CA LEU A 88 9.62 -5.18 0.69
C LEU A 88 10.49 -6.43 0.79
N THR A 89 10.24 -7.30 1.78
CA THR A 89 10.95 -8.58 1.92
C THR A 89 10.65 -9.51 0.74
N ALA A 90 9.38 -9.67 0.38
CA ALA A 90 8.98 -10.54 -0.73
C ALA A 90 9.47 -10.03 -2.09
N LEU A 91 9.61 -8.71 -2.24
CA LEU A 91 10.06 -8.06 -3.48
C LEU A 91 11.55 -7.74 -3.51
N HIS A 92 12.33 -8.31 -2.58
CA HIS A 92 13.76 -8.00 -2.43
C HIS A 92 14.58 -8.15 -3.71
N HIS A 93 14.29 -9.16 -4.54
CA HIS A 93 14.98 -9.41 -5.79
C HIS A 93 14.32 -8.80 -7.04
N HIS A 94 13.22 -8.07 -6.84
CA HIS A 94 12.53 -7.41 -7.94
C HIS A 94 13.19 -6.06 -8.29
N PRO A 95 13.11 -5.62 -9.57
CA PRO A 95 13.69 -4.35 -10.01
C PRO A 95 12.82 -3.16 -9.58
N LEU A 96 12.55 -3.07 -8.28
CA LEU A 96 11.67 -2.05 -7.70
C LEU A 96 12.31 -0.66 -7.83
N ARG A 97 11.59 0.27 -8.46
CA ARG A 97 12.02 1.65 -8.69
C ARG A 97 11.45 2.61 -7.66
N ARG A 98 10.15 2.44 -7.32
CA ARG A 98 9.48 3.28 -6.32
C ARG A 98 8.40 2.50 -5.60
N PHE A 99 8.21 2.88 -4.34
CA PHE A 99 7.13 2.42 -3.47
C PHE A 99 6.30 3.65 -3.06
N PHE A 100 5.03 3.68 -3.44
CA PHE A 100 4.11 4.76 -3.08
C PHE A 100 3.24 4.28 -1.93
N PHE A 101 3.31 5.00 -0.82
CA PHE A 101 2.52 4.73 0.37
C PHE A 101 1.46 5.82 0.53
N VAL A 102 0.18 5.41 0.54
CA VAL A 102 -0.92 6.33 0.81
C VAL A 102 -1.06 6.50 2.31
N SER A 103 -0.64 7.66 2.80
CA SER A 103 -0.65 8.02 4.21
C SER A 103 -1.95 8.76 4.57
N SER A 104 -1.97 9.41 5.73
CA SER A 104 -3.12 10.15 6.25
C SER A 104 -2.64 11.41 6.94
N THR A 105 -3.52 12.40 7.03
CA THR A 105 -3.32 13.61 7.84
C THR A 105 -3.18 13.32 9.33
N ALA A 106 -3.51 12.11 9.77
CA ALA A 106 -3.31 11.65 11.16
C ALA A 106 -1.85 11.70 11.62
N VAL A 107 -0.88 11.80 10.69
CA VAL A 107 0.55 11.96 11.01
C VAL A 107 0.89 13.35 11.56
N TYR A 108 0.02 14.33 11.35
CA TYR A 108 0.20 15.69 11.87
C TYR A 108 -0.43 15.86 13.25
N ALA A 109 0.16 16.74 14.08
CA ALA A 109 -0.38 17.11 15.39
C ALA A 109 -1.39 18.26 15.32
N GLN A 110 -1.39 19.03 14.24
CA GLN A 110 -2.28 20.18 14.07
C GLN A 110 -3.73 19.70 13.97
N ASP A 111 -4.58 20.14 14.88
CA ASP A 111 -5.98 19.72 15.02
C ASP A 111 -6.98 20.89 15.14
N ALA A 112 -6.51 22.13 15.02
CA ALA A 112 -7.31 23.34 15.12
C ALA A 112 -7.66 23.98 13.77
N GLY A 113 -7.59 23.20 12.68
CA GLY A 113 -7.90 23.67 11.32
C GLY A 113 -6.76 24.39 10.62
N GLU A 114 -5.53 24.28 11.14
CA GLU A 114 -4.35 24.89 10.51
C GLU A 114 -4.01 24.21 9.18
N TRP A 115 -3.48 24.98 8.25
CA TRP A 115 -2.92 24.42 7.01
C TRP A 115 -1.65 23.60 7.31
N VAL A 116 -1.55 22.45 6.68
CA VAL A 116 -0.36 21.58 6.72
C VAL A 116 0.06 21.21 5.31
N ASP A 117 1.36 20.97 5.13
CA ASP A 117 1.93 20.49 3.88
C ASP A 117 3.08 19.50 4.17
N GLU A 118 3.79 19.08 3.13
CA GLU A 118 4.88 18.10 3.25
C GLU A 118 6.08 18.60 4.07
N THR A 119 6.15 19.90 4.37
CA THR A 119 7.20 20.49 5.21
C THR A 119 6.77 20.64 6.67
N SER A 120 5.49 20.43 6.97
CA SER A 120 4.95 20.53 8.32
C SER A 120 5.50 19.42 9.23
N ILE A 121 5.65 19.73 10.52
CA ILE A 121 6.16 18.77 11.51
C ILE A 121 5.14 17.63 11.66
N THR A 122 5.61 16.39 11.57
CA THR A 122 4.82 15.20 11.83
C THR A 122 5.05 14.75 13.27
N ALA A 123 4.07 14.99 14.13
CA ALA A 123 4.09 14.63 15.54
C ALA A 123 2.72 14.06 15.94
N PRO A 124 2.41 12.82 15.51
CA PRO A 124 1.08 12.26 15.69
C PRO A 124 0.72 12.12 17.16
N LEU A 125 -0.54 12.42 17.49
CA LEU A 125 -1.06 12.39 18.86
C LEU A 125 -1.64 11.02 19.23
N ASN A 126 -2.01 10.21 18.25
CA ASN A 126 -2.69 8.93 18.43
C ASN A 126 -1.94 7.79 17.72
N PHE A 127 -2.28 6.55 18.08
CA PHE A 127 -1.65 5.36 17.55
C PHE A 127 -1.75 5.25 16.01
N ASN A 128 -2.87 5.67 15.43
CA ASN A 128 -3.08 5.61 13.99
C ASN A 128 -2.02 6.42 13.22
N GLY A 129 -1.81 7.67 13.59
CA GLY A 129 -0.77 8.50 12.97
C GLY A 129 0.64 7.98 13.26
N THR A 130 0.90 7.50 14.47
CA THR A 130 2.19 6.91 14.86
C THR A 130 2.53 5.71 13.97
N ARG A 131 1.59 4.79 13.78
CA ARG A 131 1.82 3.60 12.94
C ARG A 131 1.98 3.93 11.47
N MET A 132 1.28 4.95 10.98
CA MET A 132 1.41 5.39 9.59
C MET A 132 2.72 6.15 9.31
N LEU A 133 3.31 6.77 10.34
CA LEU A 133 4.58 7.49 10.21
C LEU A 133 5.79 6.55 10.26
N GLU A 134 5.69 5.36 10.90
CA GLU A 134 6.77 4.37 10.94
C GLU A 134 7.21 3.93 9.54
#